data_ccfb31728ca1ff27a5d3175a0c6d87cb
#
_entry.id   ccfb31728ca1ff27a5d3175a0c6d87cb
#
_cell.length_a   1.000
_cell.length_b   1.000
_cell.length_c   1.000
_cell.angle_alpha   90.00
_cell.angle_beta   90.00
_cell.angle_gamma   90.00
#
_symmetry.space_group_name_H-M   'P 1'
#
loop_
_entity.id
_entity.type
_entity.pdbx_description
1 polymer ?
#
loop_
_entity_poly.entity_id
_entity_poly.type
_entity_poly.pdbx_seq_one_letter_code
_entity_poly.pdbx_strand_id
1 'polypeptide(L)'
;MAEKIDIEASKNEDFNKLKLSDLNKRLHTIYQGGGEKRMAKLKAEGKMTARERIDALLDPKSPRIEIGAFAADGMYKEHGGAPSAGVVVVIGYVSKRQCIVVANDATVKAGAWFPMTGKKNLRAQEIAIENR
;
A
#
# COMPACT_ATOMS: atom_id res chain seq x y z
N MET A 1 -39.78 10.94 -23.31
CA MET A 1 -40.03 11.23 -21.90
C MET A 1 -38.71 11.67 -21.29
N ALA A 2 -38.62 12.89 -20.77
CA ALA A 2 -37.43 13.33 -20.05
C ALA A 2 -37.32 12.52 -18.76
N GLU A 3 -36.20 11.81 -18.62
CA GLU A 3 -35.86 11.11 -17.40
C GLU A 3 -35.77 12.15 -16.26
N LYS A 4 -36.59 11.98 -15.22
CA LYS A 4 -36.54 12.86 -14.05
C LYS A 4 -35.16 12.65 -13.40
N ILE A 5 -34.25 13.60 -13.59
CA ILE A 5 -32.94 13.57 -12.94
C ILE A 5 -33.19 13.61 -11.43
N ASP A 6 -32.88 12.54 -10.74
CA ASP A 6 -32.88 12.49 -9.28
C ASP A 6 -31.70 13.31 -8.78
N ILE A 7 -32.00 14.55 -8.37
CA ILE A 7 -30.99 15.52 -7.90
C ILE A 7 -30.24 14.99 -6.67
N GLU A 8 -30.92 14.23 -5.83
CA GLU A 8 -30.32 13.66 -4.62
C GLU A 8 -29.34 12.53 -4.98
N ALA A 9 -29.72 11.64 -5.89
CA ALA A 9 -28.84 10.61 -6.42
C ALA A 9 -27.61 11.21 -7.11
N SER A 10 -27.78 12.27 -7.91
CA SER A 10 -26.69 12.98 -8.56
C SER A 10 -25.71 13.61 -7.55
N LYS A 11 -26.22 14.25 -6.50
CA LYS A 11 -25.38 14.82 -5.43
C LYS A 11 -24.59 13.74 -4.69
N ASN A 12 -25.21 12.60 -4.40
CA ASN A 12 -24.55 11.46 -3.75
C ASN A 12 -23.47 10.86 -4.65
N GLU A 13 -23.72 10.76 -5.95
CA GLU A 13 -22.74 10.29 -6.93
C GLU A 13 -21.52 11.22 -6.99
N ASP A 14 -21.73 12.53 -7.07
CA ASP A 14 -20.66 13.53 -7.10
C ASP A 14 -19.84 13.51 -5.79
N PHE A 15 -20.50 13.40 -4.64
CA PHE A 15 -19.83 13.25 -3.36
C PHE A 15 -18.95 11.99 -3.33
N ASN A 16 -19.45 10.86 -3.79
CA ASN A 16 -18.69 9.61 -3.84
C ASN A 16 -17.50 9.70 -4.80
N LYS A 17 -17.66 10.35 -5.96
CA LYS A 17 -16.57 10.62 -6.90
C LYS A 17 -15.45 11.46 -6.27
N LEU A 18 -15.82 12.49 -5.51
CA LEU A 18 -14.85 13.32 -4.79
C LEU A 18 -14.09 12.51 -3.74
N LYS A 19 -14.77 11.67 -2.96
CA LYS A 19 -14.15 10.78 -1.97
C LYS A 19 -13.21 9.77 -2.62
N LEU A 20 -13.62 9.18 -3.73
CA LEU A 20 -12.77 8.26 -4.49
C LEU A 20 -11.53 8.96 -5.06
N SER A 21 -11.68 10.19 -5.57
CA SER A 21 -10.56 10.99 -6.05
C SER A 21 -9.55 11.29 -4.93
N ASP A 22 -10.02 11.66 -3.73
CA ASP A 22 -9.17 11.89 -2.56
C ASP A 22 -8.44 10.61 -2.14
N LEU A 23 -9.16 9.49 -2.07
CA LEU A 23 -8.57 8.18 -1.76
C LEU A 23 -7.44 7.84 -2.74
N ASN A 24 -7.67 8.01 -4.04
CA ASN A 24 -6.67 7.70 -5.07
C ASN A 24 -5.43 8.60 -4.98
N LYS A 25 -5.61 9.89 -4.69
CA LYS A 25 -4.49 10.81 -4.45
C LYS A 25 -3.64 10.38 -3.26
N ARG A 26 -4.28 10.01 -2.15
CA ARG A 26 -3.58 9.54 -0.96
C ARG A 26 -2.86 8.21 -1.21
N LEU A 27 -3.49 7.27 -1.90
CA LEU A 27 -2.84 6.02 -2.32
C LEU A 27 -1.62 6.27 -3.19
N HIS A 28 -1.72 7.18 -4.16
CA HIS A 28 -0.59 7.55 -5.00
C HIS A 28 0.60 8.06 -4.16
N THR A 29 0.34 8.92 -3.18
CA THR A 29 1.36 9.42 -2.25
C THR A 29 1.98 8.29 -1.42
N ILE A 30 1.15 7.37 -0.90
CA ILE A 30 1.62 6.21 -0.13
C ILE A 30 2.51 5.30 -0.98
N TYR A 31 2.17 5.10 -2.25
CA TYR A 31 2.95 4.25 -3.16
C TYR A 31 4.31 4.83 -3.53
N GLN A 32 4.53 6.12 -3.34
CA GLN A 32 5.84 6.74 -3.47
C GLN A 32 6.80 6.43 -2.28
N GLY A 33 6.31 5.71 -1.27
CA GLY A 33 7.12 5.31 -0.11
C GLY A 33 7.78 6.51 0.57
N GLY A 34 9.09 6.47 0.74
CA GLY A 34 9.87 7.55 1.35
C GLY A 34 10.06 8.80 0.48
N GLY A 35 9.39 8.86 -0.67
CA GLY A 35 9.39 9.98 -1.61
C GLY A 35 10.35 9.81 -2.78
N GLU A 36 10.13 10.63 -3.79
CA GLU A 36 10.77 10.52 -5.10
C GLU A 36 12.31 10.51 -5.03
N LYS A 37 12.91 11.38 -4.21
CA LYS A 37 14.38 11.45 -4.06
C LYS A 37 14.97 10.15 -3.51
N ARG A 38 14.32 9.53 -2.51
CA ARG A 38 14.79 8.28 -1.91
C ARG A 38 14.58 7.10 -2.86
N MET A 39 13.48 7.11 -3.60
CA MET A 39 13.21 6.13 -4.66
C MET A 39 14.28 6.21 -5.76
N ALA A 40 14.59 7.41 -6.25
CA ALA A 40 15.63 7.63 -7.26
C ALA A 40 17.02 7.17 -6.78
N LYS A 41 17.37 7.47 -5.52
CA LYS A 41 18.62 7.01 -4.91
C LYS A 41 18.71 5.48 -4.87
N LEU A 42 17.63 4.81 -4.42
CA LEU A 42 17.56 3.35 -4.34
C LEU A 42 17.78 2.71 -5.73
N LYS A 43 17.14 3.28 -6.76
CA LYS A 43 17.29 2.83 -8.15
C LYS A 43 18.68 3.09 -8.70
N ALA A 44 19.30 4.23 -8.39
CA ALA A 44 20.68 4.53 -8.79
C ALA A 44 21.69 3.53 -8.18
N GLU A 45 21.38 2.94 -7.01
CA GLU A 45 22.15 1.87 -6.39
C GLU A 45 21.87 0.47 -6.99
N GLY A 46 21.05 0.38 -8.05
CA GLY A 46 20.67 -0.89 -8.68
C GLY A 46 19.70 -1.73 -7.85
N LYS A 47 19.02 -1.14 -6.87
CA LYS A 47 18.11 -1.83 -5.96
C LYS A 47 16.65 -1.64 -6.38
N MET A 48 15.83 -2.66 -6.19
CA MET A 48 14.39 -2.61 -6.38
C MET A 48 13.68 -2.03 -5.14
N THR A 49 12.59 -1.32 -5.36
CA THR A 49 11.66 -0.90 -4.29
C THR A 49 10.97 -2.11 -3.67
N ALA A 50 10.31 -1.92 -2.52
CA ALA A 50 9.57 -3.01 -1.87
C ALA A 50 8.48 -3.59 -2.80
N ARG A 51 7.73 -2.75 -3.50
CA ARG A 51 6.69 -3.20 -4.44
C ARG A 51 7.25 -3.89 -5.67
N GLU A 52 8.34 -3.38 -6.26
CA GLU A 52 9.01 -4.04 -7.38
C GLU A 52 9.55 -5.43 -6.99
N ARG A 53 10.08 -5.60 -5.77
CA ARG A 53 10.50 -6.90 -5.27
C ARG A 53 9.34 -7.88 -5.12
N ILE A 54 8.19 -7.39 -4.62
CA ILE A 54 6.96 -8.18 -4.53
C ILE A 54 6.49 -8.57 -5.92
N ASP A 55 6.46 -7.63 -6.86
CA ASP A 55 6.04 -7.89 -8.25
C ASP A 55 6.93 -8.93 -8.93
N ALA A 56 8.24 -8.90 -8.67
CA ALA A 56 9.18 -9.89 -9.19
C ALA A 56 9.04 -11.28 -8.56
N LEU A 57 8.51 -11.36 -7.33
CA LEU A 57 8.32 -12.62 -6.61
C LEU A 57 7.00 -13.31 -6.95
N LEU A 58 5.93 -12.54 -7.16
CA LEU A 58 4.59 -13.06 -7.41
C LEU A 58 4.46 -13.67 -8.80
N ASP A 59 3.63 -14.69 -8.92
CA ASP A 59 3.32 -15.32 -10.18
C ASP A 59 2.70 -14.29 -11.17
N PRO A 60 3.17 -14.26 -12.43
CA PRO A 60 2.67 -13.31 -13.42
C PRO A 60 1.15 -13.43 -13.61
N LYS A 61 0.46 -12.27 -13.69
CA LYS A 61 -1.00 -12.20 -13.91
C LYS A 61 -1.85 -12.87 -12.82
N SER A 62 -1.27 -13.28 -11.68
CA SER A 62 -2.03 -13.80 -10.56
C SER A 62 -2.74 -12.69 -9.79
N PRO A 63 -3.91 -12.96 -9.18
CA PRO A 63 -4.59 -12.00 -8.33
C PRO A 63 -3.76 -11.69 -7.08
N ARG A 64 -3.82 -10.43 -6.63
CA ARG A 64 -3.13 -9.98 -5.42
C ARG A 64 -3.89 -8.90 -4.70
N ILE A 65 -3.71 -8.81 -3.40
CA ILE A 65 -4.29 -7.78 -2.54
C ILE A 65 -3.21 -7.21 -1.63
N GLU A 66 -3.01 -5.90 -1.66
CA GLU A 66 -2.17 -5.21 -0.68
C GLU A 66 -2.98 -4.95 0.59
N ILE A 67 -2.43 -5.33 1.76
CA ILE A 67 -3.07 -5.18 3.06
C ILE A 67 -2.49 -3.97 3.78
N GLY A 68 -3.37 -3.10 4.30
CA GLY A 68 -3.00 -1.99 5.16
C GLY A 68 -2.11 -0.95 4.46
N ALA A 69 -2.40 -0.58 3.21
CA ALA A 69 -1.69 0.48 2.51
C ALA A 69 -1.71 1.80 3.29
N PHE A 70 -2.82 2.11 3.97
CA PHE A 70 -3.00 3.30 4.81
C PHE A 70 -2.48 3.15 6.25
N ALA A 71 -1.84 2.03 6.60
CA ALA A 71 -1.27 1.88 7.94
C ALA A 71 -0.25 3.00 8.21
N ALA A 72 -0.37 3.65 9.37
CA ALA A 72 0.41 4.81 9.80
C ALA A 72 0.23 6.09 8.94
N ASP A 73 -0.83 6.16 8.11
CA ASP A 73 -1.12 7.38 7.36
C ASP A 73 -1.37 8.56 8.31
N GLY A 74 -0.66 9.68 8.08
CA GLY A 74 -0.70 10.86 8.95
C GLY A 74 0.06 10.75 10.27
N MET A 75 0.67 9.59 10.57
CA MET A 75 1.50 9.37 11.76
C MET A 75 3.00 9.66 11.49
N TYR A 76 3.77 9.85 12.58
CA TYR A 76 5.23 10.02 12.54
C TYR A 76 5.72 11.16 11.64
N LYS A 77 4.97 12.26 11.57
CA LYS A 77 5.29 13.43 10.74
C LYS A 77 6.64 14.04 11.11
N GLU A 78 7.02 14.02 12.38
CA GLU A 78 8.31 14.46 12.90
C GLU A 78 9.50 13.66 12.33
N HIS A 79 9.25 12.47 11.83
CA HIS A 79 10.24 11.62 11.17
C HIS A 79 10.10 11.56 9.65
N GLY A 80 9.25 12.41 9.07
CA GLY A 80 8.96 12.42 7.64
C GLY A 80 7.86 11.44 7.21
N GLY A 81 7.07 10.96 8.19
CA GLY A 81 5.99 10.00 7.94
C GLY A 81 6.47 8.56 7.81
N ALA A 82 5.52 7.63 7.83
CA ALA A 82 5.76 6.21 7.62
C ALA A 82 4.68 5.61 6.68
N PRO A 83 4.69 5.95 5.39
CA PRO A 83 3.72 5.42 4.43
C PRO A 83 3.72 3.90 4.45
N SER A 84 2.52 3.32 4.45
CA SER A 84 2.31 1.86 4.61
C SER A 84 2.98 1.26 5.85
N ALA A 85 3.20 2.07 6.90
CA ALA A 85 3.97 1.73 8.12
C ALA A 85 5.43 1.28 7.82
N GLY A 86 6.02 1.71 6.71
CA GLY A 86 7.38 1.33 6.29
C GLY A 86 7.52 -0.13 5.83
N VAL A 87 6.40 -0.84 5.64
CA VAL A 87 6.39 -2.22 5.20
C VAL A 87 5.19 -2.49 4.29
N VAL A 88 5.44 -3.11 3.16
CA VAL A 88 4.39 -3.51 2.20
C VAL A 88 4.02 -4.96 2.47
N VAL A 89 2.72 -5.23 2.63
CA VAL A 89 2.18 -6.57 2.87
C VAL A 89 1.20 -6.90 1.75
N VAL A 90 1.40 -8.01 1.08
CA VAL A 90 0.57 -8.47 -0.03
C VAL A 90 0.20 -9.94 0.15
N ILE A 91 -1.07 -10.26 -0.07
CA ILE A 91 -1.52 -11.63 -0.33
C ILE A 91 -1.44 -11.85 -1.83
N GLY A 92 -0.79 -12.91 -2.27
CA GLY A 92 -0.62 -13.24 -3.68
C GLY A 92 -0.17 -14.68 -3.86
N TYR A 93 0.17 -15.04 -5.08
CA TYR A 93 0.61 -16.39 -5.41
C TYR A 93 2.09 -16.42 -5.75
N VAL A 94 2.81 -17.36 -5.16
CA VAL A 94 4.21 -17.67 -5.45
C VAL A 94 4.29 -19.15 -5.80
N SER A 95 4.70 -19.45 -7.03
CA SER A 95 4.74 -20.83 -7.55
C SER A 95 3.39 -21.56 -7.35
N LYS A 96 2.29 -20.88 -7.69
CA LYS A 96 0.88 -21.36 -7.57
C LYS A 96 0.40 -21.60 -6.12
N ARG A 97 1.18 -21.23 -5.13
CA ARG A 97 0.80 -21.32 -3.72
C ARG A 97 0.44 -19.94 -3.20
N GLN A 98 -0.70 -19.82 -2.52
CA GLN A 98 -1.09 -18.57 -1.88
C GLN A 98 -0.17 -18.28 -0.69
N CYS A 99 0.37 -17.08 -0.66
CA CYS A 99 1.31 -16.65 0.36
C CYS A 99 1.01 -15.23 0.82
N ILE A 100 1.38 -14.90 2.05
CA ILE A 100 1.55 -13.51 2.49
C ILE A 100 3.02 -13.15 2.29
N VAL A 101 3.25 -12.10 1.54
CA VAL A 101 4.58 -11.53 1.28
C VAL A 101 4.70 -10.23 2.06
N VAL A 102 5.76 -10.12 2.84
CA VAL A 102 6.08 -8.93 3.64
C VAL A 102 7.41 -8.38 3.16
N ALA A 103 7.42 -7.12 2.72
CA ALA A 103 8.63 -6.45 2.22
C ALA A 103 8.86 -5.13 2.93
N ASN A 104 9.97 -5.02 3.63
CA ASN A 104 10.43 -3.75 4.21
C ASN A 104 10.72 -2.73 3.11
N ASP A 105 10.27 -1.49 3.32
CA ASP A 105 10.53 -0.37 2.43
C ASP A 105 11.76 0.41 2.89
N ALA A 106 12.90 0.16 2.24
CA ALA A 106 14.15 0.84 2.55
C ALA A 106 14.11 2.36 2.25
N THR A 107 13.14 2.84 1.50
CA THR A 107 12.95 4.28 1.24
C THR A 107 12.32 5.00 2.43
N VAL A 108 11.63 4.27 3.31
CA VAL A 108 11.03 4.80 4.53
C VAL A 108 12.03 4.65 5.69
N LYS A 109 12.62 5.77 6.12
CA LYS A 109 13.62 5.85 7.22
C LYS A 109 14.70 4.76 7.12
N ALA A 110 15.22 4.52 5.91
CA ALA A 110 16.22 3.48 5.63
C ALA A 110 15.82 2.06 6.09
N GLY A 111 14.53 1.75 6.13
CA GLY A 111 14.01 0.45 6.58
C GLY A 111 13.90 0.28 8.09
N ALA A 112 14.08 1.35 8.88
CA ALA A 112 13.89 1.31 10.32
C ALA A 112 12.41 1.09 10.68
N TRP A 113 12.18 0.38 11.77
CA TRP A 113 10.83 0.07 12.23
C TRP A 113 10.27 1.15 13.15
N PHE A 114 9.00 1.44 12.94
CA PHE A 114 8.14 2.16 13.87
C PHE A 114 7.26 1.18 14.66
N PRO A 115 6.62 1.58 15.76
CA PRO A 115 5.67 0.72 16.47
C PRO A 115 4.57 0.17 15.56
N MET A 116 4.07 0.96 14.61
CA MET A 116 3.06 0.52 13.64
C MET A 116 3.61 -0.50 12.64
N THR A 117 4.90 -0.45 12.29
CA THR A 117 5.56 -1.49 11.47
C THR A 117 5.46 -2.86 12.15
N GLY A 118 5.78 -2.93 13.45
CA GLY A 118 5.67 -4.15 14.24
C GLY A 118 4.24 -4.69 14.28
N LYS A 119 3.26 -3.83 14.57
CA LYS A 119 1.83 -4.21 14.59
C LYS A 119 1.36 -4.76 13.23
N LYS A 120 1.76 -4.12 12.14
CA LYS A 120 1.39 -4.59 10.79
C LYS A 120 2.01 -5.95 10.46
N ASN A 121 3.27 -6.17 10.84
CA ASN A 121 3.93 -7.48 10.68
C ASN A 121 3.24 -8.58 11.49
N LEU A 122 2.89 -8.32 12.75
CA LEU A 122 2.15 -9.27 13.58
C LEU A 122 0.80 -9.61 12.96
N ARG A 123 0.06 -8.61 12.48
CA ARG A 123 -1.22 -8.87 11.80
C ARG A 123 -1.06 -9.70 10.53
N ALA A 124 0.00 -9.48 9.75
CA ALA A 124 0.28 -10.30 8.58
C ALA A 124 0.53 -11.78 8.96
N GLN A 125 1.26 -12.02 10.05
CA GLN A 125 1.48 -13.37 10.58
C GLN A 125 0.20 -14.03 11.08
N GLU A 126 -0.64 -13.28 11.81
CA GLU A 126 -1.96 -13.77 12.27
C GLU A 126 -2.82 -14.21 11.08
N ILE A 127 -2.93 -13.38 10.03
CA ILE A 127 -3.70 -13.71 8.83
C ILE A 127 -3.13 -14.97 8.16
N ALA A 128 -1.81 -15.13 8.09
CA ALA A 128 -1.17 -16.31 7.53
C ALA A 128 -1.54 -17.59 8.34
N ILE A 129 -1.50 -17.51 9.67
CA ILE A 129 -1.82 -18.63 10.55
C ILE A 129 -3.31 -19.00 10.47
N GLU A 130 -4.19 -17.99 10.47
CA GLU A 130 -5.65 -18.19 10.40
C GLU A 130 -6.11 -18.85 9.08
N ASN A 131 -5.37 -18.63 7.98
CA ASN A 131 -5.74 -19.11 6.65
C ASN A 131 -4.90 -20.31 6.15
N ARG A 132 -3.91 -20.76 6.90
CA ARG A 132 -3.03 -21.93 6.65
C ARG A 132 -2.28 -21.88 5.33
#